data_f1ee8b17136060152b9a3a4bce4b3cdd
#
_entry.id   f1ee8b17136060152b9a3a4bce4b3cdd
#
_cell.length_a   1.000
_cell.length_b   1.000
_cell.length_c   1.000
_cell.angle_alpha   90.00
_cell.angle_beta   90.00
_cell.angle_gamma   90.00
#
_symmetry.space_group_name_H-M   'P 1'
#
loop_
_entity.id
_entity.type
_entity.pdbx_description
1 polymer ?
#
loop_
_entity_poly.entity_id
_entity_poly.type
_entity_poly.pdbx_seq_one_letter_code
_entity_poly.pdbx_strand_id
1 'polypeptide(L)'
;MKHFMMNGNILCIFAKCPEPGMVKTGLEECLGQKQAAFLARAFLLDTISTSLRVPCSDLYIAHWPPDSRGNFEDILCLFENEEKDRVIAEKASNVNLIPQSGEDFGERLINSSKILFEGGAERVIFVGSDSPLLQALILHATFELLKKNQAVVGPTFSGRYYLIGSDSHYPALFNGIDWSSQTVYKETVERLNQSGLSWQELEICYDVDSPEELEQLYSDIDNLRLAGENDIAYHTERCLANLRK
;
A
#
# COMPACT_ATOMS: atom_id res chain seq x y z
N MET A 1 -3.68 28.94 4.70
CA MET A 1 -3.15 27.59 4.39
C MET A 1 -1.88 27.41 5.24
N LYS A 2 -1.88 26.51 6.22
CA LYS A 2 -0.64 26.15 6.93
C LYS A 2 0.25 25.40 5.94
N HIS A 3 1.38 25.99 5.56
CA HIS A 3 2.47 25.26 4.93
C HIS A 3 3.02 24.30 6.00
N PHE A 4 2.53 23.06 6.03
CA PHE A 4 3.25 22.01 6.71
C PHE A 4 4.53 21.78 5.88
N MET A 5 5.68 22.02 6.48
CA MET A 5 6.93 21.53 5.91
C MET A 5 6.82 20.00 5.96
N MET A 6 6.65 19.37 4.79
CA MET A 6 6.67 17.91 4.67
C MET A 6 8.03 17.39 5.11
N ASN A 7 8.07 16.28 5.83
CA ASN A 7 9.28 15.49 5.90
C ASN A 7 9.66 15.10 4.47
N GLY A 8 10.94 15.11 4.13
CA GLY A 8 11.39 14.80 2.77
C GLY A 8 10.98 13.40 2.28
N ASN A 9 10.62 12.48 3.20
CA ASN A 9 10.18 11.11 2.90
C ASN A 9 8.67 10.99 3.07
N ILE A 10 7.98 10.51 2.03
CA ILE A 10 6.53 10.30 2.03
C ILE A 10 6.23 8.82 1.75
N LEU A 11 5.46 8.19 2.64
CA LEU A 11 4.74 6.96 2.33
C LEU A 11 3.33 7.32 1.85
N CYS A 12 2.91 6.74 0.73
CA CYS A 12 1.57 6.93 0.18
C CYS A 12 0.91 5.57 -0.05
N ILE A 13 -0.07 5.22 0.79
CA ILE A 13 -0.90 4.04 0.57
C ILE A 13 -1.88 4.34 -0.55
N PHE A 14 -1.84 3.54 -1.61
CA PHE A 14 -2.76 3.66 -2.75
C PHE A 14 -3.92 2.71 -2.52
N ALA A 15 -5.03 3.23 -2.01
CA ALA A 15 -6.11 2.41 -1.51
C ALA A 15 -7.46 2.67 -2.19
N LYS A 16 -8.17 1.58 -2.51
CA LYS A 16 -9.57 1.60 -2.89
C LYS A 16 -10.45 1.45 -1.64
N CYS A 17 -11.54 2.20 -1.58
CA CYS A 17 -12.48 2.11 -0.47
C CYS A 17 -12.98 0.67 -0.32
N PRO A 18 -12.88 0.03 0.87
CA PRO A 18 -13.23 -1.36 1.08
C PRO A 18 -14.74 -1.56 1.19
N GLU A 19 -15.44 -1.38 0.06
CA GLU A 19 -16.88 -1.58 -0.07
C GLU A 19 -17.21 -2.92 -0.73
N PRO A 20 -18.31 -3.60 -0.31
CA PRO A 20 -18.75 -4.85 -0.90
C PRO A 20 -18.95 -4.75 -2.42
N GLY A 21 -18.43 -5.72 -3.17
CA GLY A 21 -18.46 -5.75 -4.63
C GLY A 21 -17.44 -4.85 -5.33
N MET A 22 -16.65 -4.08 -4.57
CA MET A 22 -15.68 -3.13 -5.13
C MET A 22 -14.23 -3.55 -4.93
N VAL A 23 -13.96 -4.41 -3.96
CA VAL A 23 -12.61 -4.85 -3.57
C VAL A 23 -12.56 -6.36 -3.38
N LYS A 24 -11.39 -6.97 -3.63
CA LYS A 24 -11.18 -8.43 -3.46
C LYS A 24 -12.24 -9.28 -4.17
N THR A 25 -12.60 -8.86 -5.38
CA THR A 25 -13.63 -9.55 -6.19
C THR A 25 -13.24 -10.99 -6.52
N GLY A 26 -11.95 -11.31 -6.60
CA GLY A 26 -11.46 -12.68 -6.76
C GLY A 26 -11.72 -13.59 -5.56
N LEU A 27 -12.02 -13.01 -4.37
CA LEU A 27 -12.38 -13.75 -3.16
C LEU A 27 -13.88 -13.82 -2.91
N GLU A 28 -14.72 -13.17 -3.74
CA GLU A 28 -16.16 -13.09 -3.50
C GLU A 28 -16.85 -14.45 -3.62
N GLU A 29 -16.36 -15.33 -4.47
CA GLU A 29 -16.94 -16.66 -4.63
C GLU A 29 -16.78 -17.50 -3.36
N CYS A 30 -15.66 -17.40 -2.66
CA CYS A 30 -15.40 -18.17 -1.44
C CYS A 30 -15.83 -17.47 -0.16
N LEU A 31 -15.79 -16.12 -0.08
CA LEU A 31 -16.08 -15.37 1.13
C LEU A 31 -17.44 -14.65 1.08
N GLY A 32 -17.93 -14.31 -0.12
CA GLY A 32 -19.02 -13.34 -0.32
C GLY A 32 -18.53 -11.89 -0.21
N GLN A 33 -19.26 -10.98 -0.85
CA GLN A 33 -18.87 -9.58 -1.02
C GLN A 33 -18.57 -8.85 0.30
N LYS A 34 -19.40 -9.07 1.33
CA LYS A 34 -19.23 -8.39 2.63
C LYS A 34 -17.94 -8.82 3.34
N GLN A 35 -17.69 -10.12 3.36
CA GLN A 35 -16.50 -10.67 4.01
C GLN A 35 -15.21 -10.29 3.25
N ALA A 36 -15.26 -10.28 1.92
CA ALA A 36 -14.16 -9.80 1.08
C ALA A 36 -13.83 -8.33 1.38
N ALA A 37 -14.85 -7.48 1.54
CA ALA A 37 -14.66 -6.08 1.91
C ALA A 37 -14.12 -5.92 3.36
N PHE A 38 -14.55 -6.73 4.31
CA PHE A 38 -14.00 -6.74 5.67
C PHE A 38 -12.54 -7.16 5.69
N LEU A 39 -12.17 -8.15 4.86
CA LEU A 39 -10.78 -8.58 4.73
C LEU A 39 -9.92 -7.48 4.09
N ALA A 40 -10.40 -6.85 3.01
CA ALA A 40 -9.71 -5.72 2.38
C ALA A 40 -9.49 -4.56 3.38
N ARG A 41 -10.47 -4.28 4.24
CA ARG A 41 -10.32 -3.28 5.30
C ARG A 41 -9.25 -3.70 6.31
N ALA A 42 -9.20 -4.96 6.71
CA ALA A 42 -8.19 -5.47 7.64
C ALA A 42 -6.78 -5.35 7.04
N PHE A 43 -6.60 -5.66 5.76
CA PHE A 43 -5.34 -5.46 5.04
C PHE A 43 -4.91 -3.99 5.05
N LEU A 44 -5.86 -3.08 4.80
CA LEU A 44 -5.58 -1.64 4.86
C LEU A 44 -5.16 -1.19 6.26
N LEU A 45 -5.81 -1.68 7.32
CA LEU A 45 -5.43 -1.37 8.71
C LEU A 45 -4.01 -1.86 9.03
N ASP A 46 -3.63 -3.07 8.58
CA ASP A 46 -2.27 -3.59 8.74
C ASP A 46 -1.25 -2.76 7.94
N THR A 47 -1.60 -2.32 6.73
CA THR A 47 -0.74 -1.45 5.92
C THR A 47 -0.55 -0.08 6.59
N ILE A 48 -1.59 0.49 7.19
CA ILE A 48 -1.51 1.73 7.99
C ILE A 48 -0.59 1.52 9.19
N SER A 49 -0.80 0.46 9.98
CA SER A 49 0.01 0.12 11.15
C SER A 49 1.49 -0.02 10.79
N THR A 50 1.78 -0.78 9.74
CA THR A 50 3.14 -0.98 9.22
C THR A 50 3.78 0.35 8.77
N SER A 51 3.03 1.18 8.05
CA SER A 51 3.51 2.45 7.53
C SER A 51 3.81 3.46 8.65
N LEU A 52 2.98 3.52 9.68
CA LEU A 52 3.17 4.41 10.84
C LEU A 52 4.36 4.00 11.74
N ARG A 53 4.89 2.79 11.58
CA ARG A 53 6.12 2.32 12.25
C ARG A 53 7.39 2.77 11.55
N VAL A 54 7.31 3.27 10.32
CA VAL A 54 8.48 3.76 9.58
C VAL A 54 8.90 5.13 10.12
N PRO A 55 10.14 5.28 10.62
CA PRO A 55 10.59 6.56 11.17
C PRO A 55 10.84 7.60 10.09
N CYS A 56 10.67 8.87 10.44
CA CYS A 56 11.00 10.01 9.58
C CYS A 56 10.28 10.03 8.23
N SER A 57 9.01 9.58 8.20
CA SER A 57 8.14 9.70 7.03
C SER A 57 6.78 10.25 7.41
N ASP A 58 6.18 11.04 6.50
CA ASP A 58 4.77 11.39 6.59
C ASP A 58 3.94 10.35 5.86
N LEU A 59 2.79 9.98 6.43
CA LEU A 59 1.88 9.02 5.81
C LEU A 59 0.74 9.73 5.11
N TYR A 60 0.56 9.35 3.84
CA TYR A 60 -0.57 9.73 3.01
C TYR A 60 -1.38 8.49 2.62
N ILE A 61 -2.69 8.65 2.47
CA ILE A 61 -3.55 7.68 1.81
C ILE A 61 -4.14 8.36 0.57
N ALA A 62 -3.77 7.88 -0.60
CA ALA A 62 -4.41 8.25 -1.86
C ALA A 62 -5.65 7.36 -2.03
N HIS A 63 -6.83 7.93 -1.81
CA HIS A 63 -8.08 7.17 -1.74
C HIS A 63 -8.86 7.19 -3.05
N TRP A 64 -9.50 6.05 -3.36
CA TRP A 64 -10.41 5.88 -4.48
C TRP A 64 -11.72 5.24 -4.01
N PRO A 65 -12.89 5.68 -4.49
CA PRO A 65 -13.11 6.81 -5.41
C PRO A 65 -12.79 8.17 -4.76
N PRO A 66 -12.71 9.27 -5.57
CA PRO A 66 -12.31 10.59 -5.07
C PRO A 66 -13.21 11.19 -3.98
N ASP A 67 -14.47 10.80 -3.95
CA ASP A 67 -15.49 11.23 -2.98
C ASP A 67 -15.54 10.38 -1.70
N SER A 68 -14.69 9.34 -1.58
CA SER A 68 -14.66 8.41 -0.44
C SER A 68 -13.92 8.94 0.80
N ARG A 69 -13.57 10.23 0.85
CA ARG A 69 -12.81 10.81 1.97
C ARG A 69 -13.40 10.47 3.35
N GLY A 70 -14.72 10.61 3.51
CA GLY A 70 -15.40 10.30 4.77
C GLY A 70 -15.24 8.85 5.20
N ASN A 71 -15.30 7.90 4.25
CA ASN A 71 -15.07 6.48 4.54
C ASN A 71 -13.65 6.23 5.08
N PHE A 72 -12.65 6.92 4.55
CA PHE A 72 -11.27 6.79 5.04
C PHE A 72 -11.05 7.49 6.39
N GLU A 73 -11.74 8.59 6.67
CA GLU A 73 -11.78 9.20 8.02
C GLU A 73 -12.38 8.22 9.05
N ASP A 74 -13.46 7.51 8.69
CA ASP A 74 -14.05 6.45 9.53
C ASP A 74 -13.09 5.27 9.72
N ILE A 75 -12.35 4.86 8.69
CA ILE A 75 -11.33 3.80 8.76
C ILE A 75 -10.18 4.21 9.70
N LEU A 76 -9.71 5.46 9.64
CA LEU A 76 -8.68 5.96 10.55
C LEU A 76 -9.17 6.03 11.99
N CYS A 77 -10.42 6.43 12.23
CA CYS A 77 -11.04 6.38 13.55
C CYS A 77 -11.16 4.94 14.07
N LEU A 78 -11.54 3.99 13.20
CA LEU A 78 -11.56 2.57 13.54
C LEU A 78 -10.16 2.05 13.89
N PHE A 79 -9.14 2.41 13.09
CA PHE A 79 -7.74 2.06 13.34
C PHE A 79 -7.28 2.55 14.72
N GLU A 80 -7.53 3.82 15.05
CA GLU A 80 -7.17 4.41 16.36
C GLU A 80 -7.77 3.63 17.53
N ASN A 81 -8.98 3.08 17.36
CA ASN A 81 -9.67 2.31 18.40
C ASN A 81 -9.22 0.83 18.47
N GLU A 82 -8.84 0.22 17.36
CA GLU A 82 -8.54 -1.22 17.26
C GLU A 82 -7.04 -1.54 17.31
N GLU A 83 -6.16 -0.58 16.98
CA GLU A 83 -4.71 -0.78 17.04
C GLU A 83 -4.27 -1.01 18.49
N LYS A 84 -3.58 -2.13 18.73
CA LYS A 84 -3.12 -2.52 20.07
C LYS A 84 -1.97 -1.65 20.59
N ASP A 85 -1.12 -1.18 19.68
CA ASP A 85 -0.01 -0.30 20.00
C ASP A 85 -0.53 1.15 20.08
N ARG A 86 -0.72 1.66 21.30
CA ARG A 86 -1.27 3.00 21.53
C ARG A 86 -0.42 4.13 20.93
N VAL A 87 0.89 3.95 20.86
CA VAL A 87 1.80 4.94 20.24
C VAL A 87 1.56 5.01 18.73
N ILE A 88 1.30 3.87 18.09
CA ILE A 88 0.97 3.82 16.67
C ILE A 88 -0.46 4.32 16.44
N ALA A 89 -1.42 3.94 17.28
CA ALA A 89 -2.80 4.39 17.19
C ALA A 89 -2.91 5.93 17.19
N GLU A 90 -2.22 6.60 18.11
CA GLU A 90 -2.23 8.06 18.23
C GLU A 90 -1.67 8.78 16.99
N LYS A 91 -0.83 8.11 16.18
CA LYS A 91 -0.32 8.69 14.93
C LYS A 91 -1.37 8.75 13.81
N ALA A 92 -2.50 8.04 13.94
CA ALA A 92 -3.56 8.03 12.93
C ALA A 92 -4.10 9.43 12.62
N SER A 93 -4.15 10.31 13.62
CA SER A 93 -4.57 11.71 13.46
C SER A 93 -3.66 12.54 12.54
N ASN A 94 -2.43 12.09 12.28
CA ASN A 94 -1.46 12.74 11.41
C ASN A 94 -1.45 12.16 9.97
N VAL A 95 -2.32 11.19 9.67
CA VAL A 95 -2.43 10.63 8.33
C VAL A 95 -3.14 11.61 7.39
N ASN A 96 -2.52 11.89 6.26
CA ASN A 96 -3.04 12.82 5.27
C ASN A 96 -3.85 12.06 4.22
N LEU A 97 -5.02 12.59 3.84
CA LEU A 97 -5.88 12.01 2.81
C LEU A 97 -5.83 12.86 1.54
N ILE A 98 -5.51 12.25 0.41
CA ILE A 98 -5.57 12.87 -0.91
C ILE A 98 -6.47 12.03 -1.85
N PRO A 99 -7.37 12.66 -2.63
CA PRO A 99 -8.16 11.93 -3.60
C PRO A 99 -7.29 11.52 -4.79
N GLN A 100 -7.43 10.29 -5.26
CA GLN A 100 -6.87 9.89 -6.55
C GLN A 100 -7.64 10.61 -7.67
N SER A 101 -6.94 11.01 -8.72
CA SER A 101 -7.53 11.63 -9.90
C SER A 101 -6.88 11.09 -11.17
N GLY A 102 -7.67 10.79 -12.19
CA GLY A 102 -7.23 10.22 -13.46
C GLY A 102 -8.19 9.12 -13.94
N GLU A 103 -8.20 8.88 -15.22
CA GLU A 103 -9.11 7.91 -15.87
C GLU A 103 -8.66 6.48 -15.61
N ASP A 104 -7.35 6.22 -15.62
CA ASP A 104 -6.77 4.91 -15.34
C ASP A 104 -5.86 4.92 -14.09
N PHE A 105 -5.34 3.74 -13.74
CA PHE A 105 -4.48 3.59 -12.56
C PHE A 105 -3.15 4.33 -12.71
N GLY A 106 -2.58 4.37 -13.93
CA GLY A 106 -1.33 5.07 -14.23
C GLY A 106 -1.48 6.57 -14.08
N GLU A 107 -2.54 7.16 -14.64
CA GLU A 107 -2.83 8.59 -14.46
C GLU A 107 -3.02 8.95 -12.99
N ARG A 108 -3.69 8.09 -12.22
CA ARG A 108 -3.85 8.29 -10.77
C ARG A 108 -2.52 8.29 -10.04
N LEU A 109 -1.59 7.39 -10.38
CA LEU A 109 -0.23 7.39 -9.83
C LEU A 109 0.54 8.65 -10.24
N ILE A 110 0.47 9.05 -11.52
CA ILE A 110 1.12 10.27 -12.03
C ILE A 110 0.63 11.51 -11.27
N ASN A 111 -0.69 11.66 -11.14
CA ASN A 111 -1.28 12.83 -10.50
C ASN A 111 -1.00 12.88 -9.00
N SER A 112 -1.07 11.73 -8.31
CA SER A 112 -0.72 11.64 -6.89
C SER A 112 0.78 11.93 -6.66
N SER A 113 1.66 11.36 -7.49
CA SER A 113 3.10 11.64 -7.47
C SER A 113 3.38 13.12 -7.66
N LYS A 114 2.75 13.77 -8.65
CA LYS A 114 2.88 15.20 -8.91
C LYS A 114 2.51 16.03 -7.68
N ILE A 115 1.36 15.76 -7.06
CA ILE A 115 0.88 16.48 -5.86
C ILE A 115 1.92 16.37 -4.73
N LEU A 116 2.47 15.18 -4.48
CA LEU A 116 3.38 14.96 -3.38
C LEU A 116 4.74 15.64 -3.62
N PHE A 117 5.32 15.53 -4.83
CA PHE A 117 6.59 16.18 -5.15
C PHE A 117 6.47 17.70 -5.24
N GLU A 118 5.38 18.25 -5.81
CA GLU A 118 5.11 19.69 -5.78
C GLU A 118 4.87 20.20 -4.36
N GLY A 119 4.39 19.33 -3.45
CA GLY A 119 4.25 19.60 -2.01
C GLY A 119 5.57 19.64 -1.24
N GLY A 120 6.70 19.28 -1.86
CA GLY A 120 8.03 19.31 -1.25
C GLY A 120 8.59 17.96 -0.81
N ALA A 121 7.97 16.84 -1.24
CA ALA A 121 8.57 15.53 -1.02
C ALA A 121 9.93 15.41 -1.73
N GLU A 122 10.89 14.80 -1.05
CA GLU A 122 12.19 14.41 -1.65
C GLU A 122 12.15 12.96 -2.16
N ARG A 123 11.39 12.10 -1.50
CA ARG A 123 11.22 10.69 -1.83
C ARG A 123 9.79 10.27 -1.55
N VAL A 124 9.19 9.58 -2.49
CA VAL A 124 7.83 9.05 -2.36
C VAL A 124 7.87 7.55 -2.57
N ILE A 125 7.25 6.80 -1.67
CA ILE A 125 6.98 5.37 -1.83
C ILE A 125 5.46 5.21 -1.94
N PHE A 126 4.99 4.68 -3.07
CA PHE A 126 3.63 4.18 -3.21
C PHE A 126 3.59 2.70 -2.81
N VAL A 127 2.65 2.34 -1.97
CA VAL A 127 2.41 0.97 -1.53
C VAL A 127 0.94 0.61 -1.68
N GLY A 128 0.66 -0.60 -2.18
CA GLY A 128 -0.70 -1.16 -2.19
C GLY A 128 -1.14 -1.61 -0.80
N SER A 129 -2.41 -1.94 -0.66
CA SER A 129 -2.99 -2.49 0.58
C SER A 129 -3.29 -3.98 0.50
N ASP A 130 -2.71 -4.69 -0.47
CA ASP A 130 -3.08 -6.08 -0.79
C ASP A 130 -2.06 -7.11 -0.29
N SER A 131 -0.97 -6.65 0.34
CA SER A 131 0.13 -7.44 0.89
C SER A 131 0.22 -7.26 2.42
N PRO A 132 -0.67 -7.91 3.21
CA PRO A 132 -0.79 -7.66 4.66
C PRO A 132 0.43 -8.11 5.48
N LEU A 133 1.34 -8.88 4.88
CA LEU A 133 2.59 -9.33 5.52
C LEU A 133 3.77 -8.38 5.29
N LEU A 134 3.54 -7.25 4.60
CA LEU A 134 4.59 -6.26 4.39
C LEU A 134 5.10 -5.69 5.72
N GLN A 135 6.42 -5.71 5.88
CA GLN A 135 7.08 -5.28 7.11
C GLN A 135 7.60 -3.84 7.01
N ALA A 136 7.57 -3.12 8.13
CA ALA A 136 8.09 -1.75 8.23
C ALA A 136 9.59 -1.65 7.88
N LEU A 137 10.35 -2.72 8.11
CA LEU A 137 11.77 -2.79 7.77
C LEU A 137 11.98 -2.67 6.25
N ILE A 138 11.13 -3.28 5.44
CA ILE A 138 11.20 -3.20 3.96
C ILE A 138 10.92 -1.76 3.51
N LEU A 139 9.90 -1.11 4.07
CA LEU A 139 9.58 0.28 3.76
C LEU A 139 10.71 1.24 4.18
N HIS A 140 11.30 1.02 5.35
CA HIS A 140 12.45 1.79 5.80
C HIS A 140 13.67 1.57 4.90
N ALA A 141 14.01 0.33 4.57
CA ALA A 141 15.11 -0.02 3.66
C ALA A 141 14.90 0.60 2.28
N THR A 142 13.65 0.70 1.79
CA THR A 142 13.34 1.36 0.52
C THR A 142 13.74 2.83 0.52
N PHE A 143 13.49 3.58 1.59
CA PHE A 143 13.95 4.97 1.70
C PHE A 143 15.49 5.06 1.71
N GLU A 144 16.19 4.11 2.34
CA GLU A 144 17.66 4.08 2.32
C GLU A 144 18.21 3.77 0.91
N LEU A 145 17.53 2.90 0.16
CA LEU A 145 17.85 2.62 -1.24
C LEU A 145 17.60 3.83 -2.14
N LEU A 146 16.53 4.60 -1.91
CA LEU A 146 16.21 5.82 -2.66
C LEU A 146 17.20 6.98 -2.40
N LYS A 147 18.06 6.89 -1.39
CA LYS A 147 19.20 7.83 -1.25
C LYS A 147 20.32 7.60 -2.28
N LYS A 148 20.32 6.43 -2.93
CA LYS A 148 21.37 5.98 -3.87
C LYS A 148 20.84 5.64 -5.25
N ASN A 149 19.54 5.43 -5.38
CA ASN A 149 18.85 5.08 -6.61
C ASN A 149 17.69 6.03 -6.84
N GLN A 150 17.34 6.25 -8.11
CA GLN A 150 16.25 7.12 -8.52
C GLN A 150 14.89 6.43 -8.40
N ALA A 151 14.87 5.09 -8.46
CA ALA A 151 13.67 4.31 -8.23
C ALA A 151 13.95 3.00 -7.50
N VAL A 152 12.91 2.47 -6.83
CA VAL A 152 12.91 1.15 -6.19
C VAL A 152 11.58 0.48 -6.50
N VAL A 153 11.58 -0.80 -6.88
CA VAL A 153 10.37 -1.55 -7.22
C VAL A 153 10.33 -2.86 -6.44
N GLY A 154 9.21 -3.15 -5.79
CA GLY A 154 8.94 -4.41 -5.11
C GLY A 154 7.95 -5.26 -5.92
N PRO A 155 8.41 -6.29 -6.66
CA PRO A 155 7.57 -7.09 -7.54
C PRO A 155 6.63 -8.02 -6.77
N THR A 156 5.54 -8.48 -7.44
CA THR A 156 4.69 -9.55 -6.97
C THR A 156 4.70 -10.75 -7.93
N PHE A 157 4.34 -11.94 -7.42
CA PHE A 157 4.22 -13.14 -8.25
C PHE A 157 3.14 -13.01 -9.34
N SER A 158 2.17 -12.10 -9.15
CA SER A 158 1.12 -11.81 -10.12
C SER A 158 1.62 -11.03 -11.36
N GLY A 159 2.90 -10.64 -11.42
CA GLY A 159 3.47 -9.82 -12.50
C GLY A 159 3.19 -8.32 -12.35
N ARG A 160 2.79 -7.91 -11.15
CA ARG A 160 2.59 -6.52 -10.73
C ARG A 160 3.69 -6.11 -9.74
N TYR A 161 3.44 -5.09 -8.94
CA TYR A 161 4.30 -4.70 -7.81
C TYR A 161 3.46 -4.26 -6.61
N TYR A 162 3.92 -4.61 -5.42
CA TYR A 162 3.32 -4.18 -4.16
C TYR A 162 3.80 -2.81 -3.73
N LEU A 163 4.94 -2.36 -4.29
CA LEU A 163 5.59 -1.12 -3.94
C LEU A 163 6.34 -0.54 -5.14
N ILE A 164 6.25 0.78 -5.32
CA ILE A 164 7.16 1.54 -6.17
C ILE A 164 7.54 2.83 -5.47
N GLY A 165 8.86 3.11 -5.39
CA GLY A 165 9.41 4.34 -4.82
C GLY A 165 10.21 5.12 -5.83
N SER A 166 10.26 6.46 -5.68
CA SER A 166 11.10 7.34 -6.50
C SER A 166 11.59 8.55 -5.72
N ASP A 167 12.69 9.14 -6.21
CA ASP A 167 13.29 10.39 -5.68
C ASP A 167 12.81 11.63 -6.42
N SER A 168 11.97 11.48 -7.43
CA SER A 168 11.39 12.57 -8.20
C SER A 168 10.11 12.12 -8.91
N HIS A 169 9.40 13.08 -9.50
CA HIS A 169 8.23 12.83 -10.33
C HIS A 169 8.63 12.32 -11.71
N TYR A 170 8.41 11.03 -11.99
CA TYR A 170 8.71 10.38 -13.27
C TYR A 170 7.43 9.85 -13.95
N PRO A 171 6.61 10.70 -14.60
CA PRO A 171 5.34 10.28 -15.20
C PRO A 171 5.51 9.21 -16.29
N ALA A 172 6.65 9.21 -16.99
CA ALA A 172 6.95 8.21 -18.03
C ALA A 172 6.95 6.76 -17.51
N LEU A 173 7.16 6.54 -16.22
CA LEU A 173 7.15 5.19 -15.63
C LEU A 173 5.75 4.57 -15.61
N PHE A 174 4.72 5.37 -15.61
CA PHE A 174 3.33 4.94 -15.41
C PHE A 174 2.45 5.09 -16.64
N ASN A 175 2.88 5.92 -17.62
CA ASN A 175 2.04 6.28 -18.75
C ASN A 175 1.91 5.14 -19.77
N GLY A 176 0.69 4.79 -20.17
CA GLY A 176 0.41 3.81 -21.24
C GLY A 176 0.77 2.38 -20.88
N ILE A 177 0.76 1.99 -19.61
CA ILE A 177 0.81 0.60 -19.14
C ILE A 177 -0.61 0.02 -19.15
N ASP A 178 -0.76 -1.21 -19.60
CA ASP A 178 -2.00 -1.98 -19.39
C ASP A 178 -2.05 -2.49 -17.94
N TRP A 179 -2.65 -1.71 -17.06
CA TRP A 179 -2.75 -1.99 -15.63
C TRP A 179 -3.61 -3.21 -15.28
N SER A 180 -4.34 -3.76 -16.25
CA SER A 180 -5.11 -5.00 -16.08
C SER A 180 -4.27 -6.26 -16.34
N SER A 181 -3.11 -6.12 -16.97
CA SER A 181 -2.25 -7.22 -17.39
C SER A 181 -1.34 -7.74 -16.27
N GLN A 182 -0.77 -8.91 -16.50
CA GLN A 182 0.30 -9.49 -15.67
C GLN A 182 1.70 -9.01 -16.10
N THR A 183 1.79 -8.04 -17.02
CA THR A 183 3.06 -7.49 -17.56
C THR A 183 3.42 -6.14 -16.96
N VAL A 184 2.62 -5.62 -16.05
CA VAL A 184 2.81 -4.30 -15.42
C VAL A 184 4.24 -4.12 -14.88
N TYR A 185 4.74 -5.08 -14.10
CA TYR A 185 6.10 -5.04 -13.57
C TYR A 185 7.15 -5.01 -14.71
N LYS A 186 7.03 -5.91 -15.67
CA LYS A 186 7.95 -5.99 -16.82
C LYS A 186 7.99 -4.67 -17.60
N GLU A 187 6.83 -4.12 -17.93
CA GLU A 187 6.72 -2.87 -18.67
C GLU A 187 7.30 -1.68 -17.86
N THR A 188 7.10 -1.64 -16.55
CA THR A 188 7.69 -0.62 -15.68
C THR A 188 9.22 -0.71 -15.68
N VAL A 189 9.79 -1.91 -15.57
CA VAL A 189 11.25 -2.15 -15.64
C VAL A 189 11.82 -1.76 -17.01
N GLU A 190 11.13 -2.07 -18.10
CA GLU A 190 11.54 -1.63 -19.44
C GLU A 190 11.61 -0.10 -19.54
N ARG A 191 10.65 0.63 -18.95
CA ARG A 191 10.66 2.10 -18.90
C ARG A 191 11.76 2.68 -18.03
N LEU A 192 12.03 2.08 -16.87
CA LEU A 192 13.16 2.45 -16.02
C LEU A 192 14.48 2.37 -16.79
N ASN A 193 14.70 1.26 -17.49
CA ASN A 193 15.91 1.04 -18.29
C ASN A 193 16.00 1.99 -19.49
N GLN A 194 14.89 2.20 -20.21
CA GLN A 194 14.83 3.14 -21.34
C GLN A 194 15.07 4.60 -20.91
N SER A 195 14.62 4.97 -19.71
CA SER A 195 14.83 6.31 -19.15
C SER A 195 16.22 6.50 -18.57
N GLY A 196 17.06 5.46 -18.51
CA GLY A 196 18.40 5.51 -17.93
C GLY A 196 18.42 5.79 -16.44
N LEU A 197 17.31 5.55 -15.74
CA LEU A 197 17.23 5.76 -14.29
C LEU A 197 17.97 4.64 -13.55
N SER A 198 18.71 5.02 -12.51
CA SER A 198 19.26 4.04 -11.56
C SER A 198 18.13 3.51 -10.69
N TRP A 199 17.99 2.19 -10.60
CA TRP A 199 16.92 1.57 -9.82
C TRP A 199 17.36 0.29 -9.14
N GLN A 200 16.60 -0.13 -8.12
CA GLN A 200 16.82 -1.33 -7.34
C GLN A 200 15.52 -2.14 -7.23
N GLU A 201 15.64 -3.46 -7.37
CA GLU A 201 14.56 -4.41 -7.10
C GLU A 201 14.60 -4.85 -5.62
N LEU A 202 13.43 -4.97 -5.01
CA LEU A 202 13.23 -5.60 -3.71
C LEU A 202 12.88 -7.08 -3.87
N GLU A 203 12.85 -7.80 -2.75
CA GLU A 203 12.38 -9.18 -2.72
C GLU A 203 10.92 -9.27 -3.21
N ILE A 204 10.64 -10.34 -3.96
CA ILE A 204 9.31 -10.61 -4.48
C ILE A 204 8.35 -10.96 -3.34
N CYS A 205 7.12 -10.45 -3.40
CA CYS A 205 6.05 -10.70 -2.45
C CYS A 205 4.80 -11.21 -3.18
N TYR A 206 3.72 -11.49 -2.46
CA TYR A 206 2.42 -11.79 -3.05
C TYR A 206 1.33 -10.83 -2.54
N ASP A 207 0.39 -10.58 -3.41
CA ASP A 207 -0.91 -9.94 -3.14
C ASP A 207 -1.91 -11.06 -2.83
N VAL A 208 -2.90 -10.77 -2.02
CA VAL A 208 -3.94 -11.75 -1.68
C VAL A 208 -5.21 -11.42 -2.45
N ASP A 209 -5.32 -11.93 -3.68
CA ASP A 209 -6.44 -11.68 -4.59
C ASP A 209 -7.21 -12.95 -4.99
N SER A 210 -6.67 -14.14 -4.66
CA SER A 210 -7.27 -15.44 -4.97
C SER A 210 -7.46 -16.31 -3.72
N PRO A 211 -8.32 -17.36 -3.78
CA PRO A 211 -8.46 -18.32 -2.69
C PRO A 211 -7.15 -19.03 -2.33
N GLU A 212 -6.29 -19.32 -3.30
CA GLU A 212 -4.99 -19.97 -3.09
C GLU A 212 -4.06 -19.08 -2.28
N GLU A 213 -4.00 -17.79 -2.57
CA GLU A 213 -3.20 -16.80 -1.84
C GLU A 213 -3.77 -16.56 -0.44
N LEU A 214 -5.09 -16.66 -0.28
CA LEU A 214 -5.74 -16.60 1.02
C LEU A 214 -5.35 -17.81 1.91
N GLU A 215 -5.32 -19.02 1.38
CA GLU A 215 -4.84 -20.21 2.08
C GLU A 215 -3.35 -20.09 2.45
N GLN A 216 -2.53 -19.57 1.54
CA GLN A 216 -1.11 -19.28 1.83
C GLN A 216 -0.98 -18.26 2.97
N LEU A 217 -1.80 -17.21 2.97
CA LEU A 217 -1.80 -16.19 4.03
C LEU A 217 -2.11 -16.78 5.40
N TYR A 218 -3.06 -17.72 5.50
CA TYR A 218 -3.33 -18.43 6.76
C TYR A 218 -2.08 -19.15 7.27
N SER A 219 -1.41 -19.92 6.39
CA SER A 219 -0.20 -20.64 6.74
C SER A 219 0.94 -19.72 7.17
N ASP A 220 1.11 -18.60 6.48
CA ASP A 220 2.17 -17.64 6.78
C ASP A 220 1.93 -16.90 8.10
N ILE A 221 0.68 -16.53 8.41
CA ILE A 221 0.33 -15.96 9.72
C ILE A 221 0.61 -16.96 10.84
N ASP A 222 0.22 -18.24 10.69
CA ASP A 222 0.51 -19.26 11.67
C ASP A 222 2.03 -19.40 11.89
N ASN A 223 2.84 -19.39 10.82
CA ASN A 223 4.30 -19.44 10.91
C ASN A 223 4.88 -18.20 11.62
N LEU A 224 4.38 -17.02 11.33
CA LEU A 224 4.79 -15.79 12.03
C LEU A 224 4.50 -15.87 13.54
N ARG A 225 3.34 -16.40 13.93
CA ARG A 225 3.00 -16.57 15.36
C ARG A 225 3.91 -17.59 16.05
N LEU A 226 4.27 -18.67 15.36
CA LEU A 226 5.26 -19.63 15.88
C LEU A 226 6.66 -19.01 16.02
N ALA A 227 7.02 -18.06 15.15
CA ALA A 227 8.27 -17.30 15.25
C ALA A 227 8.24 -16.16 16.29
N GLY A 228 7.09 -15.90 16.93
CA GLY A 228 6.92 -14.82 17.91
C GLY A 228 6.60 -13.44 17.32
N GLU A 229 6.41 -13.36 16.01
CA GLU A 229 6.08 -12.13 15.28
C GLU A 229 4.57 -11.82 15.39
N ASN A 230 4.17 -11.15 16.47
CA ASN A 230 2.76 -10.93 16.80
C ASN A 230 2.18 -9.61 16.24
N ASP A 231 3.01 -8.76 15.65
CA ASP A 231 2.59 -7.42 15.17
C ASP A 231 2.27 -7.40 13.67
N ILE A 232 2.82 -8.35 12.91
CA ILE A 232 2.57 -8.46 11.47
C ILE A 232 1.18 -9.04 11.25
N ALA A 233 0.39 -8.44 10.35
CA ALA A 233 -0.95 -8.88 9.98
C ALA A 233 -1.94 -9.01 11.16
N TYR A 234 -1.82 -8.18 12.17
CA TYR A 234 -2.66 -8.24 13.38
C TYR A 234 -4.16 -8.06 13.10
N HIS A 235 -4.54 -7.06 12.32
CA HIS A 235 -5.94 -6.81 11.97
C HIS A 235 -6.47 -7.89 11.02
N THR A 236 -5.64 -8.34 10.10
CA THR A 236 -5.96 -9.46 9.19
C THR A 236 -6.26 -10.74 9.95
N GLU A 237 -5.39 -11.16 10.86
CA GLU A 237 -5.61 -12.36 11.68
C GLU A 237 -6.94 -12.30 12.45
N ARG A 238 -7.25 -11.16 13.08
CA ARG A 238 -8.52 -10.96 13.80
C ARG A 238 -9.72 -11.07 12.86
N CYS A 239 -9.62 -10.52 11.65
CA CYS A 239 -10.66 -10.65 10.64
C CYS A 239 -10.85 -12.12 10.24
N LEU A 240 -9.77 -12.81 9.90
CA LEU A 240 -9.78 -14.22 9.49
C LEU A 240 -10.34 -15.15 10.58
N ALA A 241 -10.02 -14.90 11.84
CA ALA A 241 -10.56 -15.65 12.98
C ALA A 241 -12.08 -15.51 13.11
N ASN A 242 -12.68 -14.41 12.64
CA ASN A 242 -14.11 -14.20 12.63
C ASN A 242 -14.79 -14.82 11.40
N LEU A 243 -14.08 -14.98 10.29
CA LEU A 243 -14.59 -15.62 9.07
C LEU A 243 -14.69 -17.14 9.18
N ARG A 244 -13.95 -17.75 10.10
CA ARG A 244 -13.97 -19.20 10.35
C ARG A 244 -15.07 -19.66 11.32
N LYS A 245 -15.85 -18.74 11.89
CA LYS A 245 -16.98 -19.03 12.81
C LYS A 245 -18.30 -19.13 12.05
#